data_f4af76b1ba00756a493c08d2e0454a82
#
_entry.id   f4af76b1ba00756a493c08d2e0454a82
#
_cell.length_a   1.000
_cell.length_b   1.000
_cell.length_c   1.000
_cell.angle_alpha   90.00
_cell.angle_beta   90.00
_cell.angle_gamma   90.00
#
_symmetry.space_group_name_H-M   'P 1'
#
loop_
_entity.id
_entity.type
_entity.pdbx_description
1 polymer ?
#
loop_
_entity_poly.entity_id
_entity_poly.type
_entity_poly.pdbx_seq_one_letter_code
_entity_poly.pdbx_strand_id
1 'polypeptide(L)' 'MKIRVNDEAREVPEGLPLQALLAELGLESKPGLAVAVNQSVVPASELAAYQLAAEDAVLIIQATQGG' A
#
# COMPACT_ATOMS: atom_id res chain seq x y z
N MET A 1 4.84 -12.90 -6.08
CA MET A 1 3.39 -12.92 -6.30
C MET A 1 2.95 -11.63 -6.97
N LYS A 2 1.80 -11.67 -7.61
CA LYS A 2 1.29 -10.50 -8.32
C LYS A 2 0.23 -9.78 -7.49
N ILE A 3 0.34 -8.47 -7.42
CA ILE A 3 -0.67 -7.62 -6.79
C ILE A 3 -0.99 -6.48 -7.74
N ARG A 4 -1.98 -5.69 -7.38
CA ARG A 4 -2.27 -4.45 -8.09
C ARG A 4 -2.04 -3.27 -7.17
N VAL A 5 -1.42 -2.23 -7.71
CA VAL A 5 -1.22 -0.98 -6.99
C VAL A 5 -1.77 0.13 -7.86
N ASN A 6 -2.86 0.76 -7.39
CA ASN A 6 -3.54 1.82 -8.15
C ASN A 6 -3.80 1.38 -9.59
N ASP A 7 -4.37 0.18 -9.72
CA ASP A 7 -4.75 -0.42 -11.01
C ASP A 7 -3.58 -0.86 -11.90
N GLU A 8 -2.37 -0.87 -11.37
CA GLU A 8 -1.21 -1.36 -12.12
C GLU A 8 -0.73 -2.67 -11.51
N ALA A 9 -0.50 -3.67 -12.36
CA ALA A 9 0.02 -4.94 -11.89
C ALA A 9 1.47 -4.78 -11.46
N ARG A 10 1.83 -5.44 -10.36
CA ARG A 10 3.17 -5.36 -9.82
C ARG A 10 3.56 -6.69 -9.21
N GLU A 11 4.79 -7.14 -9.50
CA GLU A 11 5.32 -8.35 -8.90
C GLU A 11 6.06 -8.00 -7.62
N VAL A 12 5.76 -8.73 -6.55
CA VAL A 12 6.39 -8.51 -5.26
C VAL A 12 6.68 -9.86 -4.61
N PRO A 13 7.59 -9.91 -3.63
CA PRO A 13 7.82 -11.15 -2.89
C PRO A 13 6.58 -11.58 -2.11
N GLU A 14 6.45 -12.88 -1.91
CA GLU A 14 5.32 -13.40 -1.12
C GLU A 14 5.44 -12.91 0.31
N GLY A 15 4.30 -12.52 0.88
CA GLY A 15 4.27 -12.07 2.26
C GLY A 15 4.84 -10.68 2.48
N LEU A 16 5.05 -9.93 1.42
CA LEU A 16 5.60 -8.58 1.55
C LEU A 16 4.73 -7.74 2.48
N PRO A 17 5.31 -7.13 3.53
CA PRO A 17 4.52 -6.22 4.35
C PRO A 17 4.10 -4.99 3.56
N LEU A 18 2.91 -4.49 3.85
CA LEU A 18 2.40 -3.31 3.16
C LEU A 18 3.35 -2.11 3.33
N GLN A 19 3.92 -1.96 4.52
CA GLN A 19 4.86 -0.88 4.75
C GLN A 19 6.09 -0.98 3.84
N ALA A 20 6.56 -2.21 3.58
CA ALA A 20 7.70 -2.39 2.69
C ALA A 20 7.35 -1.99 1.26
N LEU A 21 6.12 -2.26 0.84
CA LEU A 21 5.68 -1.80 -0.48
C LEU A 21 5.72 -0.28 -0.56
N LEU A 22 5.24 0.40 0.48
CA LEU A 22 5.26 1.86 0.49
C LEU A 22 6.69 2.39 0.46
N ALA A 23 7.61 1.71 1.14
CA ALA A 23 9.00 2.11 1.11
C ALA A 23 9.59 1.99 -0.29
N GLU A 24 9.25 0.92 -1.01
CA GLU A 24 9.71 0.76 -2.39
C GLU A 24 9.20 1.85 -3.30
N LEU A 25 8.02 2.37 -2.99
CA LEU A 25 7.42 3.42 -3.80
C LEU A 25 7.85 4.82 -3.33
N GLY A 26 8.67 4.90 -2.29
CA GLY A 26 9.11 6.18 -1.78
C GLY A 26 8.04 6.90 -0.98
N LEU A 27 7.05 6.19 -0.47
CA LEU A 27 5.90 6.81 0.18
C LEU A 27 5.84 6.58 1.69
N GLU A 28 6.81 5.90 2.26
CA GLU A 28 6.69 5.47 3.65
C GLU A 28 6.62 6.61 4.66
N SER A 29 7.16 7.78 4.31
CA SER A 29 7.18 8.93 5.21
C SER A 29 6.25 10.05 4.77
N LYS A 30 5.42 9.81 3.80
CA LYS A 30 4.57 10.88 3.28
C LYS A 30 3.38 11.13 4.20
N PRO A 31 3.14 12.37 4.61
CA PRO A 31 1.96 12.67 5.41
C PRO A 31 0.68 12.62 4.56
N GLY A 32 -0.44 12.38 5.21
CA GLY A 32 -1.71 12.39 4.52
C GLY A 32 -1.94 11.19 3.62
N LEU A 33 -1.20 10.13 3.82
CA LEU A 33 -1.31 8.94 3.00
C LEU A 33 -2.39 8.01 3.56
N ALA A 34 -3.28 7.56 2.70
CA ALA A 34 -4.28 6.57 3.05
C ALA A 34 -4.10 5.35 2.16
N VAL A 35 -4.16 4.18 2.76
CA VAL A 35 -3.95 2.92 2.04
C VAL A 35 -5.13 2.01 2.30
N ALA A 36 -5.64 1.41 1.24
CA ALA A 36 -6.69 0.41 1.34
C ALA A 36 -6.25 -0.84 0.59
N VAL A 37 -6.62 -1.99 1.12
CA VAL A 37 -6.36 -3.27 0.46
C VAL A 37 -7.69 -3.97 0.31
N ASN A 38 -8.03 -4.31 -0.93
CA ASN A 38 -9.31 -4.94 -1.24
C ASN A 38 -10.48 -4.16 -0.65
N GLN A 39 -10.41 -2.82 -0.78
CA GLN A 39 -11.46 -1.90 -0.37
C GLN A 39 -11.59 -1.71 1.14
N SER A 40 -10.62 -2.22 1.90
CA SER A 40 -10.60 -2.02 3.35
C SER A 40 -9.42 -1.15 3.73
N VAL A 41 -9.69 -0.07 4.45
CA VAL A 41 -8.62 0.85 4.86
C VAL A 41 -7.72 0.17 5.88
N VAL A 42 -6.40 0.31 5.68
CA VAL A 42 -5.41 -0.21 6.62
C VAL A 42 -4.83 0.98 7.37
N PRO A 43 -5.06 1.07 8.69
CA PRO A 43 -4.52 2.19 9.46
C PRO A 43 -3.00 2.22 9.45
N ALA A 44 -2.44 3.41 9.61
CA ALA A 44 -0.99 3.58 9.61
C ALA A 44 -0.31 2.68 10.66
N SER A 45 -0.97 2.49 11.80
CA SER A 45 -0.40 1.67 12.87
C SER A 45 -0.32 0.19 12.50
N GLU A 46 -1.00 -0.24 11.44
CA GLU A 46 -1.03 -1.65 11.05
C GLU A 46 -0.24 -1.93 9.78
N LEU A 47 0.35 -0.92 9.16
CA LEU A 47 1.04 -1.11 7.90
C LEU A 47 2.21 -2.08 8.00
N ALA A 48 2.95 -2.03 9.10
CA ALA A 48 4.12 -2.89 9.27
C ALA A 48 3.72 -4.35 9.50
N ALA A 49 2.56 -4.58 10.08
CA ALA A 49 2.10 -5.93 10.39
C ALA A 49 1.24 -6.54 9.27
N TYR A 50 0.78 -5.73 8.35
CA TYR A 50 -0.11 -6.22 7.29
C TYR A 50 0.71 -6.88 6.20
N GLN A 51 0.50 -8.16 5.98
CA GLN A 51 1.20 -8.90 4.93
C GLN A 51 0.31 -9.02 3.72
N LEU A 52 0.84 -8.64 2.57
CA LEU A 52 0.10 -8.71 1.32
C LEU A 52 -0.02 -10.17 0.86
N ALA A 53 -1.10 -10.46 0.18
CA ALA A 53 -1.37 -11.77 -0.40
C ALA A 53 -1.50 -11.62 -1.91
N ALA A 54 -1.38 -12.75 -2.61
CA ALA A 54 -1.49 -12.74 -4.06
C ALA A 54 -2.84 -12.16 -4.48
N GLU A 55 -2.81 -11.37 -5.54
CA GLU A 55 -3.99 -10.76 -6.14
C GLU A 55 -4.61 -9.64 -5.30
N ASP A 56 -3.94 -9.21 -4.23
CA ASP A 56 -4.45 -8.07 -3.47
C ASP A 56 -4.50 -6.82 -4.33
N ALA A 57 -5.57 -6.04 -4.16
CA ALA A 57 -5.73 -4.77 -4.83
C ALA A 57 -5.44 -3.66 -3.83
N VAL A 58 -4.31 -2.99 -4.01
CA VAL A 58 -3.86 -1.93 -3.11
C VAL A 58 -4.20 -0.58 -3.72
N LEU A 59 -4.87 0.25 -2.95
CA LEU A 59 -5.18 1.61 -3.37
C LEU A 59 -4.47 2.57 -2.43
N ILE A 60 -3.64 3.42 -3.00
CA ILE A 60 -2.87 4.40 -2.23
C ILE A 60 -3.35 5.78 -2.63
N ILE A 61 -3.85 6.51 -1.64
CA ILE A 61 -4.34 7.87 -1.85
C ILE A 61 -3.49 8.81 -1.03
N GLN A 62 -2.93 9.81 -1.67
CA GLN A 62 -2.16 10.82 -0.97
C GLN A 62 -2.96 12.11 -0.95
N ALA A 63 -3.27 12.58 0.25
CA ALA A 63 -3.98 13.83 0.38
C ALA A 63 -3.09 14.96 -0.10
N THR A 64 -3.63 15.76 -0.99
CA THR A 64 -2.91 16.90 -1.49
C THR A 64 -3.26 18.11 -0.62
N GLN A 65 -2.25 18.78 -0.14
CA GLN A 65 -2.50 20.04 0.53
C GLN A 65 -2.91 21.02 -0.55
N GLY A 66 -4.18 21.24 -0.63
CA GLY A 66 -4.72 22.00 -1.73
C GLY A 66 -4.35 23.47 -1.71
N GLY A 67 -3.55 23.73 -0.97
CA GLY A 67 -3.12 25.09 -0.97
C GLY A 67 -2.19 25.52 -1.57
#